data_4629a79c217daf3244e2d5770e3e4174
#
_entry.id   4629a79c217daf3244e2d5770e3e4174
#
_cell.length_a   1.000
_cell.length_b   1.000
_cell.length_c   1.000
_cell.angle_alpha   90.00
_cell.angle_beta   90.00
_cell.angle_gamma   90.00
#
_symmetry.space_group_name_H-M   'P 1'
#
loop_
_entity.id
_entity.type
_entity.pdbx_description
1 polymer ?
#
loop_
_entity_poly.entity_id
_entity_poly.type
_entity_poly.pdbx_seq_one_letter_code
_entity_poly.pdbx_strand_id
1 'polypeptide(L)'
;MGVINQMKIFKFLFVIPLITLIIIFQTSLNNRYIMASDIIDGETIFKNVCAGCHVRGGSVVLKGSKSLKLSDLEKRGIADIDSIAKVANDGIGFMKGYKNKLKDGEDKVLAQWIIQNAEKGWE
;
A
#
# COMPACT_ATOMS: atom_id res chain seq x y z
N MET A 1 18.55 40.56 43.44
CA MET A 1 18.70 40.32 42.01
C MET A 1 18.66 38.85 41.57
N GLY A 2 18.47 37.86 42.43
CA GLY A 2 18.53 36.44 42.10
C GLY A 2 17.23 35.74 41.75
N VAL A 3 16.08 36.20 42.22
CA VAL A 3 14.81 35.44 42.13
C VAL A 3 14.15 35.55 40.76
N ILE A 4 14.28 36.68 40.08
CA ILE A 4 13.68 36.90 38.74
C ILE A 4 14.37 36.04 37.66
N ASN A 5 15.65 35.74 37.84
CA ASN A 5 16.39 34.93 36.87
C ASN A 5 16.08 33.42 36.97
N GLN A 6 15.77 32.94 38.13
CA GLN A 6 15.40 31.53 38.37
C GLN A 6 14.05 31.19 37.74
N MET A 7 13.08 32.09 37.83
CA MET A 7 11.75 31.87 37.24
C MET A 7 11.79 31.88 35.69
N LYS A 8 12.65 32.65 35.06
CA LYS A 8 12.83 32.65 33.62
C LYS A 8 13.50 31.36 33.14
N ILE A 9 14.51 30.88 33.84
CA ILE A 9 15.22 29.64 33.50
C ILE A 9 14.28 28.44 33.67
N PHE A 10 13.47 28.40 34.72
CA PHE A 10 12.51 27.32 34.97
C PHE A 10 11.43 27.25 33.88
N LYS A 11 10.92 28.38 33.40
CA LYS A 11 9.99 28.43 32.26
C LYS A 11 10.62 27.94 30.97
N PHE A 12 11.87 28.27 30.69
CA PHE A 12 12.60 27.81 29.53
C PHE A 12 12.87 26.30 29.53
N LEU A 13 13.23 25.75 30.71
CA LEU A 13 13.56 24.33 30.86
C LEU A 13 12.34 23.39 30.67
N PHE A 14 11.13 23.83 31.00
CA PHE A 14 9.92 23.01 30.93
C PHE A 14 9.04 23.31 29.72
N VAL A 15 9.00 24.55 29.24
CA VAL A 15 8.13 24.93 28.11
C VAL A 15 8.70 24.50 26.78
N ILE A 16 10.02 24.57 26.58
CA ILE A 16 10.65 24.15 25.32
C ILE A 16 10.47 22.67 25.05
N PRO A 17 10.76 21.72 25.98
CA PRO A 17 10.54 20.29 25.70
C PRO A 17 9.08 19.93 25.52
N LEU A 18 8.15 20.66 26.16
CA LEU A 18 6.71 20.43 25.95
C LEU A 18 6.27 20.84 24.55
N ILE A 19 6.74 21.98 24.06
CA ILE A 19 6.43 22.46 22.69
C ILE A 19 7.03 21.51 21.64
N THR A 20 8.26 21.03 21.83
CA THR A 20 8.88 20.09 20.89
C THR A 20 8.14 18.76 20.88
N LEU A 21 7.66 18.27 22.02
CA LEU A 21 6.86 17.05 22.10
C LEU A 21 5.54 17.18 21.34
N ILE A 22 4.86 18.34 21.46
CA ILE A 22 3.60 18.63 20.75
C ILE A 22 3.85 18.69 19.24
N ILE A 23 4.94 19.31 18.79
CA ILE A 23 5.27 19.40 17.36
C ILE A 23 5.55 18.02 16.78
N ILE A 24 6.32 17.17 17.49
CA ILE A 24 6.63 15.80 17.06
C ILE A 24 5.34 14.97 16.98
N PHE A 25 4.43 15.13 17.95
CA PHE A 25 3.17 14.41 17.97
C PHE A 25 2.26 14.84 16.82
N GLN A 26 2.20 16.14 16.50
CA GLN A 26 1.40 16.65 15.37
C GLN A 26 1.94 16.21 14.01
N THR A 27 3.27 16.14 13.83
CA THR A 27 3.85 15.65 12.57
C THR A 27 3.57 14.17 12.37
N SER A 28 3.54 13.38 13.44
CA SER A 28 3.18 11.95 13.37
C SER A 28 1.71 11.73 13.01
N LEU A 29 0.81 12.61 13.44
CA LEU A 29 -0.61 12.54 13.08
C LEU A 29 -0.84 12.97 11.62
N ASN A 30 -0.22 14.05 11.18
CA ASN A 30 -0.38 14.55 9.81
C ASN A 30 0.12 13.54 8.76
N ASN A 31 1.15 12.76 9.06
CA ASN A 31 1.66 11.74 8.14
C ASN A 31 0.69 10.56 7.93
N ARG A 32 -0.29 10.39 8.83
CA ARG A 32 -1.35 9.36 8.66
C ARG A 32 -2.53 9.87 7.83
N TYR A 33 -2.78 11.18 7.78
CA TYR A 33 -3.92 11.74 7.03
C TYR A 33 -3.67 11.91 5.53
N ILE A 34 -2.42 12.01 5.09
CA ILE A 34 -2.08 12.16 3.65
C ILE A 34 -2.26 10.84 2.89
N MET A 35 -2.33 9.71 3.58
CA MET A 35 -2.51 8.38 2.96
C MET A 35 -3.99 7.98 2.76
N ALA A 36 -4.95 8.78 3.20
CA ALA A 36 -6.35 8.31 3.28
C ALA A 36 -7.32 8.94 2.29
N SER A 37 -6.94 9.93 1.49
CA SER A 37 -7.95 10.71 0.74
C SER A 37 -8.04 10.50 -0.76
N ASP A 38 -7.06 9.84 -1.41
CA ASP A 38 -7.10 9.64 -2.87
C ASP A 38 -6.59 8.28 -3.36
N ILE A 39 -6.30 7.34 -2.46
CA ILE A 39 -5.88 6.00 -2.88
C ILE A 39 -7.13 5.15 -3.02
N ILE A 40 -7.53 4.90 -4.25
CA ILE A 40 -8.48 3.83 -4.55
C ILE A 40 -7.87 2.55 -3.99
N ASP A 41 -8.59 1.86 -3.11
CA ASP A 41 -8.09 0.64 -2.47
C ASP A 41 -7.85 -0.46 -3.51
N GLY A 42 -6.92 -1.36 -3.23
CA GLY A 42 -6.53 -2.43 -4.14
C GLY A 42 -7.68 -3.35 -4.51
N GLU A 43 -8.69 -3.50 -3.64
CA GLU A 43 -9.89 -4.28 -3.91
C GLU A 43 -10.72 -3.65 -5.02
N THR A 44 -10.95 -2.35 -4.95
CA THR A 44 -11.70 -1.60 -5.97
C THR A 44 -11.00 -1.66 -7.32
N ILE A 45 -9.68 -1.47 -7.35
CA ILE A 45 -8.89 -1.62 -8.58
C ILE A 45 -9.02 -3.04 -9.13
N PHE A 46 -8.85 -4.05 -8.26
CA PHE A 46 -8.96 -5.45 -8.66
C PHE A 46 -10.33 -5.78 -9.25
N LYS A 47 -11.40 -5.38 -8.59
CA LYS A 47 -12.78 -5.60 -9.06
C LYS A 47 -13.03 -5.00 -10.42
N ASN A 48 -12.52 -3.81 -10.68
CA ASN A 48 -12.77 -3.08 -11.92
C ASN A 48 -11.90 -3.58 -13.10
N VAL A 49 -10.69 -4.05 -12.83
CA VAL A 49 -9.68 -4.32 -13.88
C VAL A 49 -9.37 -5.82 -14.01
N CYS A 50 -9.32 -6.56 -12.92
CA CYS A 50 -8.75 -7.91 -12.87
C CYS A 50 -9.78 -9.02 -12.65
N ALA A 51 -10.84 -8.75 -11.87
CA ALA A 51 -11.80 -9.77 -11.41
C ALA A 51 -12.53 -10.47 -12.56
N GLY A 52 -12.70 -9.83 -13.71
CA GLY A 52 -13.33 -10.45 -14.88
C GLY A 52 -12.60 -11.70 -15.38
N CYS A 53 -11.26 -11.76 -15.17
CA CYS A 53 -10.46 -12.92 -15.54
C CYS A 53 -9.93 -13.69 -14.31
N HIS A 54 -9.80 -13.05 -13.15
CA HIS A 54 -9.22 -13.60 -11.93
C HIS A 54 -10.24 -13.72 -10.79
N VAL A 55 -11.31 -14.46 -11.00
CA VAL A 55 -12.36 -14.67 -9.99
C VAL A 55 -11.76 -15.43 -8.80
N ARG A 56 -11.86 -14.86 -7.58
CA ARG A 56 -11.33 -15.46 -6.33
C ARG A 56 -9.89 -15.95 -6.47
N GLY A 57 -9.03 -15.14 -7.10
CA GLY A 57 -7.63 -15.51 -7.32
C GLY A 57 -7.40 -16.62 -8.33
N GLY A 58 -8.45 -17.17 -8.95
CA GLY A 58 -8.33 -18.17 -10.02
C GLY A 58 -8.00 -17.54 -11.37
N SER A 59 -8.21 -18.32 -12.43
CA SER A 59 -8.22 -17.85 -13.82
C SER A 59 -9.34 -18.55 -14.56
N VAL A 60 -10.20 -17.80 -15.23
CA VAL A 60 -11.33 -18.34 -15.99
C VAL A 60 -10.98 -18.56 -17.47
N VAL A 61 -9.88 -17.99 -17.95
CA VAL A 61 -9.56 -17.93 -19.38
C VAL A 61 -8.95 -19.23 -19.91
N LEU A 62 -8.18 -19.95 -19.08
CA LEU A 62 -7.53 -21.20 -19.49
C LEU A 62 -7.57 -22.20 -18.33
N LYS A 63 -8.13 -23.39 -18.54
CA LYS A 63 -8.01 -24.52 -17.59
C LYS A 63 -6.54 -24.79 -17.30
N GLY A 64 -6.12 -24.71 -16.02
CA GLY A 64 -4.74 -24.91 -15.59
C GLY A 64 -3.84 -23.70 -15.77
N SER A 65 -4.38 -22.54 -16.12
CA SER A 65 -3.58 -21.34 -16.24
C SER A 65 -3.39 -20.63 -14.90
N LYS A 66 -2.36 -19.96 -14.86
CA LYS A 66 -1.66 -19.09 -13.90
C LYS A 66 -2.63 -18.35 -12.99
N SER A 67 -2.98 -18.95 -11.87
CA SER A 67 -3.81 -18.33 -10.86
C SER A 67 -3.00 -17.32 -10.04
N LEU A 68 -3.72 -16.51 -9.26
CA LEU A 68 -3.12 -15.59 -8.29
C LEU A 68 -2.97 -16.23 -6.90
N LYS A 69 -3.09 -17.55 -6.79
CA LYS A 69 -2.81 -18.27 -5.56
C LYS A 69 -1.33 -18.17 -5.22
N LEU A 70 -1.00 -18.04 -3.93
CA LEU A 70 0.38 -17.84 -3.47
C LEU A 70 1.34 -18.88 -4.07
N SER A 71 0.98 -20.17 -4.01
CA SER A 71 1.81 -21.25 -4.56
C SER A 71 2.10 -21.12 -6.07
N ASP A 72 1.17 -20.53 -6.83
CA ASP A 72 1.37 -20.31 -8.26
C ASP A 72 2.19 -19.04 -8.55
N LEU A 73 2.09 -18.02 -7.71
CA LEU A 73 2.93 -16.82 -7.76
C LEU A 73 4.39 -17.17 -7.43
N GLU A 74 4.60 -17.97 -6.36
CA GLU A 74 5.92 -18.45 -5.94
C GLU A 74 6.58 -19.30 -6.99
N LYS A 75 5.88 -20.29 -7.56
CA LYS A 75 6.40 -21.14 -8.66
C LYS A 75 6.87 -20.35 -9.86
N ARG A 76 6.30 -19.17 -10.09
CA ARG A 76 6.66 -18.29 -11.20
C ARG A 76 7.69 -17.24 -10.81
N GLY A 77 8.11 -17.18 -9.55
CA GLY A 77 9.06 -16.19 -9.04
C GLY A 77 8.53 -14.76 -9.09
N ILE A 78 7.20 -14.58 -8.93
CA ILE A 78 6.53 -13.27 -8.98
C ILE A 78 5.67 -13.02 -7.74
N ALA A 79 5.99 -13.63 -6.62
CA ALA A 79 5.28 -13.46 -5.34
C ALA A 79 5.80 -12.22 -4.58
N ASP A 80 6.04 -11.13 -5.27
CA ASP A 80 6.45 -9.85 -4.69
C ASP A 80 5.71 -8.68 -5.37
N ILE A 81 5.65 -7.55 -4.66
CA ILE A 81 4.89 -6.37 -5.10
C ILE A 81 5.37 -5.85 -6.45
N ASP A 82 6.69 -5.77 -6.65
CA ASP A 82 7.27 -5.17 -7.85
C ASP A 82 7.01 -6.03 -9.08
N SER A 83 7.17 -7.34 -8.95
CA SER A 83 6.91 -8.30 -10.03
C SER A 83 5.42 -8.33 -10.40
N ILE A 84 4.51 -8.34 -9.42
CA ILE A 84 3.06 -8.31 -9.69
C ILE A 84 2.66 -6.97 -10.33
N ALA A 85 3.15 -5.83 -9.82
CA ALA A 85 2.90 -4.52 -10.40
C ALA A 85 3.39 -4.45 -11.85
N LYS A 86 4.58 -4.98 -12.12
CA LYS A 86 5.11 -5.08 -13.49
C LYS A 86 4.21 -5.92 -14.40
N VAL A 87 3.75 -7.08 -13.93
CA VAL A 87 2.83 -7.94 -14.70
C VAL A 87 1.50 -7.23 -14.92
N ALA A 88 0.97 -6.49 -13.95
CA ALA A 88 -0.25 -5.72 -14.10
C ALA A 88 -0.10 -4.62 -15.16
N ASN A 89 1.03 -3.95 -15.20
CA ASN A 89 1.31 -2.89 -16.18
C ASN A 89 1.59 -3.43 -17.58
N ASP A 90 2.45 -4.41 -17.69
CA ASP A 90 3.02 -4.85 -18.98
C ASP A 90 2.30 -6.07 -19.56
N GLY A 91 1.60 -6.84 -18.72
CA GLY A 91 1.04 -8.13 -19.09
C GLY A 91 2.03 -9.28 -19.02
N ILE A 92 1.55 -10.51 -19.24
CA ILE A 92 2.38 -11.72 -19.34
C ILE A 92 1.68 -12.80 -20.17
N GLY A 93 2.33 -13.28 -21.22
CA GLY A 93 1.76 -14.29 -22.11
C GLY A 93 0.48 -13.78 -22.78
N PHE A 94 -0.68 -14.42 -22.51
CA PHE A 94 -1.96 -13.99 -23.06
C PHE A 94 -2.65 -12.88 -22.24
N MET A 95 -2.16 -12.59 -21.03
CA MET A 95 -2.66 -11.49 -20.22
C MET A 95 -2.12 -10.16 -20.77
N LYS A 96 -3.04 -9.29 -21.17
CA LYS A 96 -2.68 -7.94 -21.62
C LYS A 96 -2.25 -7.09 -20.44
N GLY A 97 -1.37 -6.13 -20.67
CA GLY A 97 -1.03 -5.09 -19.69
C GLY A 97 -2.14 -4.07 -19.53
N TYR A 98 -2.22 -3.48 -18.35
CA TYR A 98 -3.27 -2.52 -17.97
C TYR A 98 -2.73 -1.15 -17.57
N LYS A 99 -1.47 -0.83 -17.93
CA LYS A 99 -0.83 0.46 -17.64
C LYS A 99 -1.71 1.68 -17.98
N ASN A 100 -2.46 1.60 -19.06
CA ASN A 100 -3.34 2.70 -19.49
C ASN A 100 -4.66 2.81 -18.68
N LYS A 101 -4.92 1.85 -17.80
CA LYS A 101 -6.12 1.81 -16.92
C LYS A 101 -5.79 2.03 -15.46
N LEU A 102 -4.52 2.01 -15.11
CA LEU A 102 -4.00 2.24 -13.76
C LEU A 102 -3.40 3.64 -13.69
N LYS A 103 -3.71 4.37 -12.63
CA LYS A 103 -3.05 5.64 -12.31
C LYS A 103 -1.70 5.40 -11.65
N ASP A 104 -0.91 6.45 -11.52
CA ASP A 104 0.39 6.37 -10.86
C ASP A 104 0.26 5.82 -9.43
N GLY A 105 1.00 4.74 -9.15
CA GLY A 105 1.00 4.06 -7.86
C GLY A 105 -0.12 3.03 -7.64
N GLU A 106 -1.19 3.02 -8.44
CA GLU A 106 -2.28 2.03 -8.32
C GLU A 106 -1.80 0.60 -8.59
N ASP A 107 -0.79 0.42 -9.42
CA ASP A 107 -0.16 -0.87 -9.70
C ASP A 107 0.46 -1.50 -8.44
N LYS A 108 1.10 -0.68 -7.59
CA LYS A 108 1.68 -1.15 -6.32
C LYS A 108 0.60 -1.44 -5.28
N VAL A 109 -0.41 -0.60 -5.18
CA VAL A 109 -1.57 -0.79 -4.28
C VAL A 109 -2.31 -2.08 -4.66
N LEU A 110 -2.55 -2.29 -5.94
CA LEU A 110 -3.15 -3.51 -6.48
C LEU A 110 -2.29 -4.74 -6.17
N ALA A 111 -0.97 -4.68 -6.42
CA ALA A 111 -0.05 -5.77 -6.18
C ALA A 111 -0.01 -6.18 -4.70
N GLN A 112 0.05 -5.20 -3.80
CA GLN A 112 0.01 -5.45 -2.36
C GLN A 112 -1.30 -6.13 -1.94
N TRP A 113 -2.44 -5.67 -2.44
CA TRP A 113 -3.74 -6.27 -2.17
C TRP A 113 -3.81 -7.72 -2.68
N ILE A 114 -3.28 -8.00 -3.88
CA ILE A 114 -3.22 -9.35 -4.46
C ILE A 114 -2.41 -10.29 -3.57
N ILE A 115 -1.22 -9.87 -3.10
CA ILE A 115 -0.37 -10.68 -2.21
C ILE A 115 -1.11 -11.00 -0.90
N GLN A 116 -1.69 -9.99 -0.27
CA GLN A 116 -2.43 -10.17 0.98
C GLN A 116 -3.60 -11.16 0.84
N ASN A 117 -4.30 -11.14 -0.29
CA ASN A 117 -5.36 -12.11 -0.55
C ASN A 117 -4.84 -13.49 -0.93
N ALA A 118 -3.72 -13.56 -1.64
CA ALA A 118 -3.05 -14.81 -1.95
C ALA A 118 -2.58 -15.55 -0.69
N GLU A 119 -2.03 -14.82 0.29
CA GLU A 119 -1.64 -15.33 1.61
C GLU A 119 -2.83 -15.84 2.43
N LYS A 120 -4.00 -15.19 2.32
CA LYS A 120 -5.26 -15.59 2.97
C LYS A 120 -6.01 -16.70 2.21
N GLY A 121 -5.52 -17.14 1.06
CA GLY A 121 -6.17 -18.17 0.25
C GLY A 121 -7.36 -17.70 -0.58
N TRP A 122 -7.56 -16.36 -0.73
CA TRP A 122 -8.68 -15.77 -1.48
C TRP A 122 -10.08 -16.09 -0.89
N GLU A 123 -10.15 -16.11 0.45
CA GLU A 123 -11.39 -16.28 1.21
C GLU A 123 -12.38 -15.11 1.07
#